data_3c6df919d00df909ca8f1b99c43e8f96
#
_entry.id   3c6df919d00df909ca8f1b99c43e8f96
#
_cell.length_a   1.000
_cell.length_b   1.000
_cell.length_c   1.000
_cell.angle_alpha   90.00
_cell.angle_beta   90.00
_cell.angle_gamma   90.00
#
_symmetry.space_group_name_H-M   'P 1'
#
loop_
_entity.id
_entity.type
_entity.pdbx_description
1 polymer ?
#
loop_
_entity_poly.entity_id
_entity_poly.type
_entity_poly.pdbx_seq_one_letter_code
_entity_poly.pdbx_strand_id
1 'polypeptide(L)'
;YNNVMIGEVWLAGGQSNMEFELQNELHGKETLENINEDNTNVRYYYTPKQNFIDEDFYLTEEKTCWQTAGRDNSKNWSAVGFYFADMLSKKLGVRVGIIGCNWGGSSASAWMSRKFLNGIDEIASYIEDYEMSVAGKTREQMIEEYDRFCDYDKEWNIRSQKCYAENPDISWDDVQKICGKNLW
;
A
#
# COMPACT_ATOMS: atom_id res chain seq x y z
N TYR A 1 -28.79 7.33 -4.50
CA TYR A 1 -27.75 6.30 -4.41
C TYR A 1 -28.23 5.04 -5.11
N ASN A 2 -27.38 4.42 -5.91
CA ASN A 2 -27.67 3.18 -6.64
C ASN A 2 -26.77 2.07 -6.10
N ASN A 3 -27.24 0.81 -6.16
CA ASN A 3 -26.47 -0.38 -5.79
C ASN A 3 -25.95 -0.35 -4.33
N VAL A 4 -26.78 0.14 -3.40
CA VAL A 4 -26.47 0.15 -1.96
C VAL A 4 -26.66 -1.25 -1.40
N MET A 5 -25.70 -1.69 -0.58
CA MET A 5 -25.74 -2.99 0.08
C MET A 5 -25.58 -2.83 1.58
N ILE A 6 -26.26 -3.71 2.33
CA ILE A 6 -26.15 -3.80 3.78
C ILE A 6 -25.35 -5.07 4.11
N GLY A 7 -24.38 -4.94 5.01
CA GLY A 7 -23.51 -6.05 5.42
C GLY A 7 -22.43 -5.59 6.37
N GLU A 8 -21.39 -6.41 6.54
CA GLU A 8 -20.20 -6.08 7.33
C GLU A 8 -19.23 -5.22 6.51
N VAL A 9 -18.54 -4.30 7.17
CA VAL A 9 -17.44 -3.51 6.55
C VAL A 9 -16.20 -3.62 7.43
N TRP A 10 -15.09 -4.01 6.82
CA TRP A 10 -13.81 -4.23 7.50
C TRP A 10 -12.70 -3.41 6.88
N LEU A 11 -11.80 -2.90 7.72
CA LEU A 11 -10.59 -2.18 7.29
C LEU A 11 -9.44 -3.18 7.16
N ALA A 12 -8.91 -3.31 5.95
CA ALA A 12 -7.69 -4.06 5.66
C ALA A 12 -6.49 -3.10 5.67
N GLY A 13 -6.04 -2.78 6.89
CA GLY A 13 -4.94 -1.84 7.13
C GLY A 13 -3.60 -2.55 7.35
N GLY A 14 -2.52 -1.97 6.87
CA GLY A 14 -1.17 -2.48 7.08
C GLY A 14 -0.20 -2.15 5.94
N GLN A 15 0.90 -2.88 5.89
CA GLN A 15 1.92 -2.68 4.86
C GLN A 15 2.03 -3.89 3.90
N SER A 16 3.22 -4.33 3.52
CA SER A 16 3.52 -5.30 2.45
C SER A 16 2.63 -6.54 2.43
N ASN A 17 2.42 -7.20 3.56
CA ASN A 17 1.60 -8.42 3.60
C ASN A 17 0.11 -8.12 3.36
N MET A 18 -0.37 -6.96 3.80
CA MET A 18 -1.74 -6.55 3.54
C MET A 18 -1.90 -5.97 2.13
N GLU A 19 -0.85 -5.41 1.55
CA GLU A 19 -0.82 -4.93 0.17
C GLU A 19 -0.63 -6.06 -0.86
N PHE A 20 -0.17 -7.23 -0.43
CA PHE A 20 0.10 -8.35 -1.33
C PHE A 20 -1.14 -8.68 -2.16
N GLU A 21 -1.01 -8.46 -3.45
CA GLU A 21 -2.13 -8.49 -4.39
C GLU A 21 -2.61 -9.91 -4.69
N LEU A 22 -3.91 -10.08 -4.88
CA LEU A 22 -4.54 -11.35 -5.19
C LEU A 22 -3.94 -12.01 -6.44
N GLN A 23 -3.56 -11.24 -7.46
CA GLN A 23 -2.93 -11.78 -8.68
C GLN A 23 -1.56 -12.43 -8.43
N ASN A 24 -0.86 -12.08 -7.36
CA ASN A 24 0.48 -12.55 -7.01
C ASN A 24 0.46 -13.72 -5.99
N GLU A 25 -0.73 -14.06 -5.48
CA GLU A 25 -0.92 -15.15 -4.54
C GLU A 25 -0.87 -16.50 -5.27
N LEU A 26 -0.47 -17.56 -4.58
CA LEU A 26 -0.25 -18.90 -5.14
C LEU A 26 -1.46 -19.43 -5.93
N HIS A 27 -2.67 -19.23 -5.41
CA HIS A 27 -3.94 -19.62 -6.05
C HIS A 27 -4.67 -18.44 -6.70
N GLY A 28 -4.04 -17.26 -6.73
CA GLY A 28 -4.65 -16.00 -7.19
C GLY A 28 -5.15 -16.08 -8.62
N LYS A 29 -4.40 -16.72 -9.51
CA LYS A 29 -4.80 -16.91 -10.91
C LYS A 29 -6.09 -17.71 -11.01
N GLU A 30 -6.17 -18.85 -10.33
CA GLU A 30 -7.36 -19.71 -10.32
C GLU A 30 -8.55 -18.98 -9.70
N THR A 31 -8.33 -18.27 -8.61
CA THR A 31 -9.35 -17.44 -7.95
C THR A 31 -9.89 -16.37 -8.90
N LEU A 32 -9.02 -15.63 -9.60
CA LEU A 32 -9.41 -14.58 -10.53
C LEU A 32 -10.13 -15.10 -11.78
N GLU A 33 -9.83 -16.32 -12.23
CA GLU A 33 -10.54 -16.97 -13.33
C GLU A 33 -11.97 -17.37 -12.96
N ASN A 34 -12.23 -17.64 -11.69
CA ASN A 34 -13.51 -18.14 -11.20
C ASN A 34 -14.38 -17.09 -10.47
N ILE A 35 -13.80 -15.93 -10.10
CA ILE A 35 -14.50 -14.90 -9.32
C ILE A 35 -15.41 -14.04 -10.20
N ASN A 36 -16.64 -13.81 -9.74
CA ASN A 36 -17.58 -12.84 -10.32
C ASN A 36 -18.61 -12.39 -9.27
N GLU A 37 -19.47 -11.44 -9.65
CA GLU A 37 -20.48 -10.87 -8.73
C GLU A 37 -21.54 -11.90 -8.26
N ASP A 38 -21.74 -12.99 -9.00
CA ASP A 38 -22.76 -13.99 -8.67
C ASP A 38 -22.26 -15.00 -7.63
N ASN A 39 -20.94 -15.24 -7.59
CA ASN A 39 -20.35 -16.26 -6.74
C ASN A 39 -19.59 -15.73 -5.51
N THR A 40 -19.48 -14.41 -5.36
CA THR A 40 -18.91 -13.79 -4.17
C THR A 40 -19.69 -12.58 -3.69
N ASN A 41 -19.84 -12.46 -2.39
CA ASN A 41 -20.51 -11.34 -1.73
C ASN A 41 -19.52 -10.26 -1.25
N VAL A 42 -18.32 -10.18 -1.83
CA VAL A 42 -17.28 -9.22 -1.45
C VAL A 42 -17.38 -7.97 -2.31
N ARG A 43 -17.26 -6.82 -1.65
CA ARG A 43 -17.03 -5.51 -2.25
C ARG A 43 -15.72 -4.96 -1.74
N TYR A 44 -15.03 -4.20 -2.56
CA TYR A 44 -13.73 -3.64 -2.20
C TYR A 44 -13.68 -2.14 -2.53
N TYR A 45 -13.23 -1.36 -1.57
CA TYR A 45 -12.88 0.05 -1.75
C TYR A 45 -11.38 0.19 -1.52
N TYR A 46 -10.66 0.69 -2.49
CA TYR A 46 -9.22 0.92 -2.35
C TYR A 46 -8.98 2.39 -2.02
N THR A 47 -8.41 2.66 -0.83
CA THR A 47 -8.05 4.03 -0.46
C THR A 47 -6.94 4.54 -1.38
N PRO A 48 -7.06 5.76 -1.92
CA PRO A 48 -6.01 6.34 -2.76
C PRO A 48 -4.69 6.42 -2.00
N LYS A 49 -3.60 6.08 -2.69
CA LYS A 49 -2.24 6.24 -2.17
C LYS A 49 -1.67 7.53 -2.70
N GLN A 50 -1.53 8.50 -1.83
CA GLN A 50 -0.95 9.81 -2.13
C GLN A 50 0.00 10.21 -1.00
N ASN A 51 1.17 10.74 -1.36
CA ASN A 51 2.18 11.13 -0.39
C ASN A 51 1.78 12.41 0.38
N PHE A 52 0.91 13.21 -0.23
CA PHE A 52 0.46 14.48 0.34
C PHE A 52 -1.06 14.59 0.25
N ILE A 53 -1.66 15.20 1.27
CA ILE A 53 -3.08 15.59 1.24
C ILE A 53 -3.18 16.95 0.54
N ASP A 54 -3.50 16.92 -0.74
CA ASP A 54 -3.58 18.08 -1.62
C ASP A 54 -4.79 17.97 -2.56
N GLU A 55 -4.85 18.85 -3.55
CA GLU A 55 -5.95 18.86 -4.52
C GLU A 55 -6.00 17.55 -5.33
N ASP A 56 -4.86 17.02 -5.72
CA ASP A 56 -4.77 15.74 -6.45
C ASP A 56 -5.25 14.56 -5.61
N PHE A 57 -5.01 14.58 -4.30
CA PHE A 57 -5.57 13.59 -3.37
C PHE A 57 -7.10 13.62 -3.39
N TYR A 58 -7.70 14.79 -3.23
CA TYR A 58 -9.16 14.93 -3.23
C TYR A 58 -9.77 14.57 -4.58
N LEU A 59 -9.16 14.97 -5.69
CA LEU A 59 -9.61 14.59 -7.04
C LEU A 59 -9.52 13.09 -7.28
N THR A 60 -8.55 12.42 -6.68
CA THR A 60 -8.38 10.96 -6.76
C THR A 60 -9.43 10.26 -5.89
N GLU A 61 -9.69 10.79 -4.69
CA GLU A 61 -10.71 10.26 -3.79
C GLU A 61 -12.12 10.36 -4.41
N GLU A 62 -12.45 11.47 -5.05
CA GLU A 62 -13.74 11.65 -5.75
C GLU A 62 -13.98 10.62 -6.86
N LYS A 63 -12.92 10.13 -7.49
CA LYS A 63 -12.99 9.11 -8.55
C LYS A 63 -13.01 7.69 -8.00
N THR A 64 -12.67 7.50 -6.71
CA THR A 64 -12.60 6.19 -6.08
C THR A 64 -14.02 5.71 -5.74
N CYS A 65 -14.28 4.45 -5.99
CA CYS A 65 -15.59 3.87 -5.73
C CYS A 65 -15.48 2.42 -5.22
N TRP A 66 -16.57 1.93 -4.63
CA TRP A 66 -16.71 0.53 -4.30
C TRP A 66 -16.72 -0.32 -5.58
N GLN A 67 -15.86 -1.30 -5.62
CA GLN A 67 -15.72 -2.22 -6.73
C GLN A 67 -16.44 -3.53 -6.43
N THR A 68 -17.03 -4.10 -7.45
CA THR A 68 -17.58 -5.46 -7.42
C THR A 68 -16.49 -6.46 -7.75
N ALA A 69 -16.63 -7.68 -7.25
CA ALA A 69 -15.70 -8.74 -7.56
C ALA A 69 -15.77 -9.13 -9.04
N GLY A 70 -14.62 -9.35 -9.62
CA GLY A 70 -14.46 -9.77 -11.01
C GLY A 70 -12.99 -9.87 -11.36
N ARG A 71 -12.68 -10.63 -12.39
CA ARG A 71 -11.31 -10.93 -12.78
C ARG A 71 -10.41 -9.70 -12.88
N ASP A 72 -10.91 -8.63 -13.50
CA ASP A 72 -10.09 -7.44 -13.74
C ASP A 72 -10.09 -6.48 -12.55
N ASN A 73 -11.21 -6.33 -11.86
CA ASN A 73 -11.31 -5.46 -10.70
C ASN A 73 -10.49 -5.98 -9.51
N SER A 74 -10.47 -7.31 -9.33
CA SER A 74 -9.94 -7.93 -8.12
C SER A 74 -8.43 -8.20 -8.16
N LYS A 75 -7.75 -7.98 -9.28
CA LYS A 75 -6.32 -8.28 -9.45
C LYS A 75 -5.46 -7.67 -8.36
N ASN A 76 -5.68 -6.39 -8.08
CA ASN A 76 -4.89 -5.59 -7.15
C ASN A 76 -5.50 -5.51 -5.74
N TRP A 77 -6.55 -6.28 -5.46
CA TRP A 77 -7.09 -6.35 -4.10
C TRP A 77 -6.12 -7.08 -3.18
N SER A 78 -6.10 -6.71 -1.92
CA SER A 78 -5.38 -7.47 -0.90
C SER A 78 -5.82 -8.93 -0.91
N ALA A 79 -4.88 -9.85 -1.11
CA ALA A 79 -5.19 -11.28 -1.05
C ALA A 79 -5.74 -11.67 0.34
N VAL A 80 -5.09 -11.19 1.41
CA VAL A 80 -5.53 -11.42 2.80
C VAL A 80 -6.92 -10.84 3.02
N GLY A 81 -7.15 -9.59 2.60
CA GLY A 81 -8.45 -8.93 2.73
C GLY A 81 -9.55 -9.65 1.95
N PHE A 82 -9.25 -10.08 0.73
CA PHE A 82 -10.21 -10.81 -0.09
C PHE A 82 -10.59 -12.16 0.51
N TYR A 83 -9.62 -13.03 0.82
CA TYR A 83 -9.92 -14.37 1.36
C TYR A 83 -10.60 -14.31 2.72
N PHE A 84 -10.23 -13.35 3.57
CA PHE A 84 -10.95 -13.10 4.82
C PHE A 84 -12.41 -12.75 4.55
N ALA A 85 -12.68 -11.78 3.66
CA ALA A 85 -14.03 -11.32 3.36
C ALA A 85 -14.88 -12.42 2.70
N ASP A 86 -14.31 -13.17 1.76
CA ASP A 86 -14.99 -14.26 1.08
C ASP A 86 -15.40 -15.36 2.06
N MET A 87 -14.48 -15.77 2.94
CA MET A 87 -14.78 -16.77 3.98
C MET A 87 -15.83 -16.25 4.97
N LEU A 88 -15.70 -15.01 5.41
CA LEU A 88 -16.63 -14.40 6.35
C LEU A 88 -18.04 -14.28 5.75
N SER A 89 -18.15 -13.82 4.52
CA SER A 89 -19.43 -13.68 3.81
C SER A 89 -20.15 -15.03 3.66
N LYS A 90 -19.42 -16.08 3.32
CA LYS A 90 -19.95 -17.44 3.21
C LYS A 90 -20.44 -17.98 4.55
N LYS A 91 -19.71 -17.71 5.64
CA LYS A 91 -20.10 -18.18 6.98
C LYS A 91 -21.30 -17.44 7.56
N LEU A 92 -21.37 -16.14 7.34
CA LEU A 92 -22.44 -15.30 7.90
C LEU A 92 -23.66 -15.18 6.97
N GLY A 93 -23.53 -15.53 5.69
CA GLY A 93 -24.57 -15.34 4.69
C GLY A 93 -24.88 -13.86 4.39
N VAL A 94 -23.92 -12.96 4.62
CA VAL A 94 -24.07 -11.51 4.41
C VAL A 94 -23.00 -10.99 3.44
N ARG A 95 -23.22 -9.80 2.92
CA ARG A 95 -22.19 -9.12 2.12
C ARG A 95 -21.10 -8.55 3.00
N VAL A 96 -19.86 -8.59 2.51
CA VAL A 96 -18.69 -8.05 3.21
C VAL A 96 -17.98 -7.05 2.32
N GLY A 97 -17.86 -5.83 2.83
CA GLY A 97 -17.06 -4.76 2.23
C GLY A 97 -15.67 -4.72 2.86
N ILE A 98 -14.64 -4.59 2.06
CA ILE A 98 -13.27 -4.33 2.49
C ILE A 98 -12.85 -2.93 2.08
N ILE A 99 -12.37 -2.17 3.05
CA ILE A 99 -11.65 -0.92 2.79
C ILE A 99 -10.16 -1.26 2.82
N GLY A 100 -9.54 -1.35 1.64
CA GLY A 100 -8.11 -1.57 1.50
C GLY A 100 -7.35 -0.29 1.81
N CYS A 101 -6.71 -0.24 2.97
CA CYS A 101 -5.87 0.87 3.41
C CYS A 101 -4.49 0.30 3.77
N ASN A 102 -3.68 0.09 2.75
CA ASN A 102 -2.40 -0.58 2.90
C ASN A 102 -1.32 0.10 2.05
N TRP A 103 -0.08 0.12 2.57
CA TRP A 103 1.05 0.74 1.90
C TRP A 103 2.34 0.02 2.30
N GLY A 104 2.90 -0.73 1.36
CA GLY A 104 4.15 -1.46 1.53
C GLY A 104 5.31 -0.51 1.82
N GLY A 105 6.26 -0.97 2.65
CA GLY A 105 7.41 -0.17 3.08
C GLY A 105 7.12 0.86 4.17
N SER A 106 5.86 1.06 4.57
CA SER A 106 5.53 2.01 5.64
C SER A 106 5.94 1.47 7.01
N SER A 107 6.47 2.35 7.87
CA SER A 107 6.78 2.02 9.27
C SER A 107 5.51 1.96 10.13
N ALA A 108 5.57 1.27 11.27
CA ALA A 108 4.47 1.24 12.23
C ALA A 108 4.07 2.65 12.70
N SER A 109 5.04 3.56 12.84
CA SER A 109 4.81 4.94 13.24
C SER A 109 3.92 5.72 12.25
N ALA A 110 3.97 5.40 10.96
CA ALA A 110 3.11 6.03 9.94
C ALA A 110 1.61 5.73 10.15
N TRP A 111 1.30 4.65 10.88
CA TRP A 111 -0.08 4.21 11.17
C TRP A 111 -0.59 4.68 12.54
N MET A 112 0.22 5.43 13.27
CA MET A 112 -0.10 5.90 14.63
C MET A 112 -0.28 7.42 14.65
N SER A 113 -1.23 7.90 15.43
CA SER A 113 -1.35 9.35 15.60
C SER A 113 -0.17 9.91 16.39
N ARG A 114 0.25 11.12 16.07
CA ARG A 114 1.35 11.82 16.77
C ARG A 114 1.15 11.87 18.29
N LYS A 115 -0.10 11.98 18.74
CA LYS A 115 -0.43 11.97 20.17
C LYS A 115 0.03 10.69 20.87
N PHE A 116 -0.14 9.53 20.20
CA PHE A 116 0.30 8.25 20.76
C PHE A 116 1.82 8.07 20.63
N LEU A 117 2.41 8.48 19.50
CA LEU A 117 3.85 8.42 19.30
C LEU A 117 4.62 9.23 20.36
N ASN A 118 4.17 10.45 20.68
CA ASN A 118 4.79 11.29 21.70
C ASN A 118 4.71 10.71 23.12
N GLY A 119 3.93 9.67 23.35
CA GLY A 119 3.84 8.95 24.63
C GLY A 119 4.77 7.74 24.73
N ILE A 120 5.64 7.50 23.75
CA ILE A 120 6.55 6.35 23.69
C ILE A 120 7.99 6.86 23.68
N ASP A 121 8.67 6.76 24.82
CA ASP A 121 10.03 7.31 24.99
C ASP A 121 11.05 6.72 24.02
N GLU A 122 10.91 5.44 23.67
CA GLU A 122 11.81 4.71 22.78
C GLU A 122 11.81 5.23 21.32
N ILE A 123 10.76 5.95 20.92
CA ILE A 123 10.68 6.53 19.58
C ILE A 123 10.81 8.05 19.55
N ALA A 124 11.10 8.68 20.69
CA ALA A 124 11.25 10.13 20.80
C ALA A 124 12.31 10.66 19.83
N SER A 125 13.48 10.02 19.76
CA SER A 125 14.55 10.41 18.85
C SER A 125 14.14 10.33 17.36
N TYR A 126 13.33 9.34 16.99
CA TYR A 126 12.82 9.21 15.64
C TYR A 126 11.90 10.38 15.26
N ILE A 127 11.07 10.82 16.19
CA ILE A 127 10.18 11.98 15.99
C ILE A 127 10.99 13.27 15.91
N GLU A 128 12.00 13.43 16.80
CA GLU A 128 12.90 14.57 16.79
C GLU A 128 13.69 14.66 15.49
N ASP A 129 14.23 13.54 14.99
CA ASP A 129 14.93 13.46 13.70
C ASP A 129 14.02 13.87 12.53
N TYR A 130 12.76 13.39 12.54
CA TYR A 130 11.79 13.82 11.54
C TYR A 130 11.50 15.33 11.64
N GLU A 131 11.25 15.84 12.84
CA GLU A 131 10.98 17.28 13.05
C GLU A 131 12.16 18.15 12.59
N MET A 132 13.38 17.74 12.90
CA MET A 132 14.59 18.41 12.40
C MET A 132 14.70 18.36 10.88
N SER A 133 14.35 17.23 10.27
CA SER A 133 14.46 17.05 8.82
C SER A 133 13.50 17.95 8.02
N VAL A 134 12.35 18.31 8.63
CA VAL A 134 11.33 19.17 7.99
C VAL A 134 11.35 20.61 8.51
N ALA A 135 12.15 20.91 9.54
CA ALA A 135 12.19 22.24 10.15
C ALA A 135 12.60 23.32 9.14
N GLY A 136 11.81 24.36 9.05
CA GLY A 136 12.07 25.51 8.16
C GLY A 136 11.83 25.25 6.67
N LYS A 137 11.39 24.05 6.29
CA LYS A 137 11.04 23.74 4.90
C LYS A 137 9.60 24.11 4.62
N THR A 138 9.36 24.65 3.43
CA THR A 138 8.01 24.79 2.89
C THR A 138 7.51 23.44 2.36
N ARG A 139 6.22 23.33 2.13
CA ARG A 139 5.62 22.13 1.54
C ARG A 139 6.19 21.84 0.15
N GLU A 140 6.37 22.88 -0.66
CA GLU A 140 6.92 22.79 -2.01
C GLU A 140 8.35 22.22 -1.97
N GLN A 141 9.17 22.66 -1.02
CA GLN A 141 10.52 22.12 -0.83
C GLN A 141 10.51 20.63 -0.42
N MET A 142 9.56 20.22 0.43
CA MET A 142 9.41 18.82 0.81
C MET A 142 8.98 17.95 -0.39
N ILE A 143 8.08 18.47 -1.23
CA ILE A 143 7.65 17.80 -2.47
C ILE A 143 8.83 17.64 -3.42
N GLU A 144 9.58 18.72 -3.69
CA GLU A 144 10.76 18.66 -4.56
C GLU A 144 11.84 17.68 -4.05
N GLU A 145 12.04 17.60 -2.74
CA GLU A 145 12.98 16.63 -2.14
C GLU A 145 12.50 15.21 -2.33
N TYR A 146 11.20 14.98 -2.15
CA TYR A 146 10.58 13.67 -2.36
C TYR A 146 10.66 13.24 -3.83
N ASP A 147 10.36 14.12 -4.76
CA ASP A 147 10.45 13.84 -6.20
C ASP A 147 11.88 13.47 -6.60
N ARG A 148 12.88 14.21 -6.10
CA ARG A 148 14.31 13.87 -6.30
C ARG A 148 14.67 12.51 -5.71
N PHE A 149 14.12 12.17 -4.55
CA PHE A 149 14.29 10.84 -3.96
C PHE A 149 13.68 9.75 -4.86
N CYS A 150 12.46 9.95 -5.35
CA CYS A 150 11.77 9.01 -6.23
C CYS A 150 12.55 8.78 -7.55
N ASP A 151 13.09 9.84 -8.14
CA ASP A 151 13.90 9.76 -9.36
C ASP A 151 15.19 8.99 -9.09
N TYR A 152 15.87 9.30 -7.99
CA TYR A 152 17.06 8.57 -7.57
C TYR A 152 16.80 7.09 -7.35
N ASP A 153 15.73 6.76 -6.61
CA ASP A 153 15.34 5.38 -6.31
C ASP A 153 15.01 4.60 -7.59
N LYS A 154 14.27 5.20 -8.50
CA LYS A 154 13.95 4.61 -9.79
C LYS A 154 15.22 4.29 -10.61
N GLU A 155 16.13 5.22 -10.68
CA GLU A 155 17.42 5.01 -11.37
C GLU A 155 18.28 3.97 -10.63
N TRP A 156 18.30 4.01 -9.30
CA TRP A 156 19.02 3.06 -8.47
C TRP A 156 18.51 1.64 -8.70
N ASN A 157 17.20 1.45 -8.73
CA ASN A 157 16.56 0.16 -8.99
C ASN A 157 16.94 -0.40 -10.37
N ILE A 158 16.99 0.43 -11.40
CA ILE A 158 17.44 0.01 -12.74
C ILE A 158 18.90 -0.45 -12.71
N ARG A 159 19.78 0.33 -12.07
CA ARG A 159 21.21 -0.01 -11.96
C ARG A 159 21.45 -1.29 -11.15
N SER A 160 20.75 -1.44 -10.02
CA SER A 160 20.90 -2.60 -9.15
C SER A 160 20.39 -3.88 -9.80
N GLN A 161 19.25 -3.83 -10.49
CA GLN A 161 18.73 -4.98 -11.26
C GLN A 161 19.71 -5.44 -12.33
N LYS A 162 20.33 -4.50 -13.05
CA LYS A 162 21.39 -4.81 -14.02
C LYS A 162 22.59 -5.46 -13.36
N CYS A 163 23.02 -4.90 -12.22
CA CYS A 163 24.15 -5.42 -11.46
C CYS A 163 23.93 -6.87 -11.01
N TYR A 164 22.74 -7.19 -10.49
CA TYR A 164 22.36 -8.56 -10.14
C TYR A 164 22.24 -9.49 -11.34
N ALA A 165 21.74 -9.00 -12.47
CA ALA A 165 21.63 -9.80 -13.69
C ALA A 165 23.02 -10.19 -14.25
N GLU A 166 24.02 -9.29 -14.14
CA GLU A 166 25.40 -9.54 -14.54
C GLU A 166 26.20 -10.38 -13.54
N ASN A 167 25.87 -10.29 -12.24
CA ASN A 167 26.54 -10.98 -11.14
C ASN A 167 25.50 -11.48 -10.10
N PRO A 168 24.88 -12.64 -10.31
CA PRO A 168 23.80 -13.13 -9.44
C PRO A 168 24.20 -13.33 -7.96
N ASP A 169 25.49 -13.60 -7.70
CA ASP A 169 26.03 -13.84 -6.35
C ASP A 169 26.63 -12.60 -5.68
N ILE A 170 26.48 -11.43 -6.29
CA ILE A 170 27.04 -10.17 -5.75
C ILE A 170 26.41 -9.85 -4.39
N SER A 171 27.26 -9.40 -3.45
CA SER A 171 26.76 -8.97 -2.13
C SER A 171 26.00 -7.64 -2.22
N TRP A 172 25.05 -7.43 -1.28
CA TRP A 172 24.33 -6.17 -1.15
C TRP A 172 25.28 -4.97 -0.98
N ASP A 173 26.33 -5.12 -0.20
CA ASP A 173 27.30 -4.05 0.04
C ASP A 173 28.08 -3.67 -1.23
N ASP A 174 28.38 -4.64 -2.08
CA ASP A 174 29.07 -4.37 -3.33
C ASP A 174 28.13 -3.76 -4.37
N VAL A 175 26.84 -4.16 -4.38
CA VAL A 175 25.82 -3.46 -5.18
C VAL A 175 25.73 -1.99 -4.79
N GLN A 176 25.72 -1.67 -3.49
CA GLN A 176 25.68 -0.27 -3.04
C GLN A 176 26.96 0.52 -3.42
N LYS A 177 28.14 -0.13 -3.44
CA LYS A 177 29.38 0.53 -3.90
C LYS A 177 29.33 0.85 -5.40
N ILE A 178 28.75 -0.02 -6.20
CA ILE A 178 28.67 0.13 -7.66
C ILE A 178 27.52 1.07 -8.07
N CYS A 179 26.35 0.88 -7.50
CA CYS A 179 25.12 1.57 -7.91
C CYS A 179 24.81 2.85 -7.11
N GLY A 180 25.60 3.14 -6.06
CA GLY A 180 25.29 4.16 -5.08
C GLY A 180 24.51 3.59 -3.90
N LYS A 181 24.41 4.38 -2.81
CA LYS A 181 23.73 3.96 -1.57
C LYS A 181 22.22 3.83 -1.83
N ASN A 182 21.64 2.73 -1.38
CA ASN A 182 20.18 2.65 -1.27
C ASN A 182 19.70 3.60 -0.17
N LEU A 183 18.68 4.39 -0.46
CA LEU A 183 18.14 5.42 0.45
C LEU A 183 16.84 5.01 1.16
N TRP A 184 16.35 3.78 0.90
CA TRP A 184 15.22 3.18 1.63
C TRP A 184 15.64 2.65 2.98
#